data_44324b1b65bfc81d25f7510b4f5873c4
#
_entry.id   44324b1b65bfc81d25f7510b4f5873c4
#
_cell.length_a   1.000
_cell.length_b   1.000
_cell.length_c   1.000
_cell.angle_alpha   90.00
_cell.angle_beta   90.00
_cell.angle_gamma   90.00
#
_symmetry.space_group_name_H-M   'P 1'
#
loop_
_entity.id
_entity.type
_entity.pdbx_description
1 polymer ?
#
loop_
_entity_poly.entity_id
_entity_poly.type
_entity_poly.pdbx_seq_one_letter_code
_entity_poly.pdbx_strand_id
1 'polypeptide(L)'
;KEKFKYKELIFMFQKELADRILSEESSKNYGRLSILSNWKFNIKKIIDINPNSFFPKPKVKSTLLSFVPKKDLFKFNNVENLEYVTRIFFNQKRKKIKKPLNILFSKEKNLINKLNLNLDLRPQNLSKETFFKITKEYENLV
;
A
#
# COMPACT_ATOMS: atom_id res chain seq x y z
N LYS A 1 -5.46 21.22 18.32
CA LYS A 1 -5.40 21.06 16.83
C LYS A 1 -6.75 20.57 16.36
N GLU A 2 -7.51 21.44 15.66
CA GLU A 2 -8.76 21.04 15.02
C GLU A 2 -8.46 19.93 14.00
N LYS A 3 -9.03 18.74 14.22
CA LYS A 3 -8.98 17.68 13.23
C LYS A 3 -10.02 17.98 12.17
N PHE A 4 -9.58 18.40 10.99
CA PHE A 4 -10.48 18.49 9.85
C PHE A 4 -11.19 17.13 9.65
N LYS A 5 -12.50 17.15 9.77
CA LYS A 5 -13.36 15.99 9.48
C LYS A 5 -13.82 16.12 8.03
N TYR A 6 -13.37 15.25 7.18
CA TYR A 6 -13.85 15.14 5.79
C TYR A 6 -14.54 13.80 5.60
N LYS A 7 -15.59 13.79 4.79
CA LYS A 7 -16.33 12.57 4.43
C LYS A 7 -15.68 11.87 3.24
N GLU A 8 -15.16 12.66 2.32
CA GLU A 8 -14.56 12.21 1.07
C GLU A 8 -13.53 13.24 0.59
N LEU A 9 -12.49 12.76 -0.06
CA LEU A 9 -11.50 13.57 -0.78
C LEU A 9 -11.49 13.13 -2.22
N ILE A 10 -11.48 14.09 -3.15
CA ILE A 10 -11.39 13.81 -4.58
C ILE A 10 -10.10 14.44 -5.10
N PHE A 11 -9.25 13.61 -5.70
CA PHE A 11 -7.98 14.05 -6.26
C PHE A 11 -7.82 13.59 -7.70
N MET A 12 -7.17 14.44 -8.48
CA MET A 12 -6.75 14.12 -9.84
C MET A 12 -5.29 13.69 -9.86
N PHE A 13 -5.03 12.57 -10.51
CA PHE A 13 -3.70 12.01 -10.68
C PHE A 13 -3.41 11.75 -12.16
N GLN A 14 -2.13 11.66 -12.52
CA GLN A 14 -1.74 11.01 -13.77
C GLN A 14 -2.24 9.58 -13.76
N LYS A 15 -2.72 9.09 -14.92
CA LYS A 15 -3.34 7.75 -15.03
C LYS A 15 -2.45 6.64 -14.48
N GLU A 16 -1.15 6.63 -14.78
CA GLU A 16 -0.23 5.62 -14.27
C GLU A 16 -0.18 5.59 -12.74
N LEU A 17 -0.17 6.78 -12.11
CA LEU A 17 -0.16 6.89 -10.64
C LEU A 17 -1.49 6.39 -10.04
N ALA A 18 -2.61 6.76 -10.66
CA ALA A 18 -3.92 6.27 -10.26
C ALA A 18 -4.03 4.74 -10.35
N ASP A 19 -3.53 4.16 -11.45
CA ASP A 19 -3.50 2.70 -11.66
C ASP A 19 -2.65 1.99 -10.58
N ARG A 20 -1.55 2.61 -10.11
CA ARG A 20 -0.75 2.08 -9.00
C ARG A 20 -1.47 2.16 -7.66
N ILE A 21 -2.19 3.26 -7.39
CA ILE A 21 -2.99 3.44 -6.17
C ILE A 21 -4.10 2.37 -6.09
N LEU A 22 -4.78 2.12 -7.21
CA LEU A 22 -5.90 1.19 -7.33
C LEU A 22 -5.49 -0.28 -7.46
N SER A 23 -4.20 -0.55 -7.67
CA SER A 23 -3.74 -1.90 -7.99
C SER A 23 -3.97 -2.90 -6.85
N GLU A 24 -4.39 -4.10 -7.24
CA GLU A 24 -4.61 -5.23 -6.35
C GLU A 24 -3.43 -6.20 -6.40
N GLU A 25 -3.37 -7.10 -5.42
CA GLU A 25 -2.34 -8.12 -5.30
C GLU A 25 -2.21 -8.94 -6.58
N SER A 26 -1.01 -9.41 -6.85
CA SER A 26 -0.62 -10.16 -8.05
C SER A 26 -0.65 -9.36 -9.35
N SER A 27 -1.11 -8.11 -9.35
CA SER A 27 -1.03 -7.25 -10.52
C SER A 27 0.37 -6.64 -10.71
N LYS A 28 0.70 -6.27 -11.97
CA LYS A 28 2.00 -5.66 -12.32
C LYS A 28 2.28 -4.39 -11.53
N ASN A 29 1.27 -3.58 -11.30
CA ASN A 29 1.37 -2.25 -10.68
C ASN A 29 1.30 -2.29 -9.15
N TYR A 30 0.99 -3.44 -8.56
CA TYR A 30 0.87 -3.59 -7.12
C TYR A 30 2.19 -3.30 -6.40
N GLY A 31 2.09 -2.54 -5.32
CA GLY A 31 3.26 -2.15 -4.55
C GLY A 31 2.95 -1.28 -3.35
N ARG A 32 3.99 -0.63 -2.82
CA ARG A 32 3.90 0.19 -1.61
C ARG A 32 2.77 1.22 -1.65
N LEU A 33 2.61 1.89 -2.79
CA LEU A 33 1.63 2.95 -2.92
C LEU A 33 0.20 2.45 -2.73
N SER A 34 -0.16 1.30 -3.33
CA SER A 34 -1.48 0.70 -3.13
C SER A 34 -1.72 0.28 -1.68
N ILE A 35 -0.71 -0.28 -1.02
CA ILE A 35 -0.80 -0.73 0.38
C ILE A 35 -1.01 0.47 1.31
N LEU A 36 -0.14 1.49 1.21
CA LEU A 36 -0.17 2.68 2.07
C LEU A 36 -1.46 3.49 1.87
N SER A 37 -1.89 3.69 0.62
CA SER A 37 -3.12 4.45 0.32
C SER A 37 -4.37 3.71 0.82
N ASN A 38 -4.43 2.41 0.60
CA ASN A 38 -5.59 1.60 1.00
C ASN A 38 -5.62 1.27 2.50
N TRP A 39 -4.59 1.59 3.27
CA TRP A 39 -4.65 1.46 4.71
C TRP A 39 -5.71 2.38 5.32
N LYS A 40 -5.70 3.67 4.97
CA LYS A 40 -6.61 4.68 5.55
C LYS A 40 -7.92 4.86 4.78
N PHE A 41 -7.93 4.54 3.48
CA PHE A 41 -9.02 4.93 2.59
C PHE A 41 -9.58 3.74 1.82
N ASN A 42 -10.89 3.78 1.58
CA ASN A 42 -11.54 3.08 0.49
C ASN A 42 -11.40 3.97 -0.74
N ILE A 43 -10.72 3.47 -1.77
CA ILE A 43 -10.37 4.28 -2.95
C ILE A 43 -11.09 3.73 -4.15
N LYS A 44 -11.73 4.62 -4.93
CA LYS A 44 -12.45 4.27 -6.15
C LYS A 44 -12.10 5.22 -7.28
N LYS A 45 -12.04 4.69 -8.49
CA LYS A 45 -11.96 5.50 -9.69
C LYS A 45 -13.31 6.13 -9.97
N ILE A 46 -13.32 7.44 -10.23
CA ILE A 46 -14.49 8.18 -10.69
C ILE A 46 -14.51 8.17 -12.21
N ILE A 47 -13.47 8.74 -12.84
CA ILE A 47 -13.42 8.87 -14.30
C ILE A 47 -11.98 9.06 -14.80
N ASP A 48 -11.71 8.62 -16.01
CA ASP A 48 -10.51 8.98 -16.76
C ASP A 48 -10.78 10.25 -17.58
N ILE A 49 -9.84 11.21 -17.54
CA ILE A 49 -9.97 12.52 -18.22
C ILE A 49 -9.00 12.55 -19.39
N ASN A 50 -9.53 12.87 -20.57
CA ASN A 50 -8.72 12.98 -21.78
C ASN A 50 -7.80 14.22 -21.68
N PRO A 51 -6.55 14.16 -22.17
CA PRO A 51 -5.66 15.32 -22.26
C PRO A 51 -6.26 16.52 -23.00
N ASN A 52 -7.14 16.28 -23.97
CA ASN A 52 -7.79 17.35 -24.72
C ASN A 52 -8.74 18.24 -23.88
N SER A 53 -9.07 17.80 -22.65
CA SER A 53 -9.91 18.58 -21.72
C SER A 53 -9.15 19.67 -20.97
N PHE A 54 -7.85 19.82 -21.23
CA PHE A 54 -6.99 20.80 -20.53
C PHE A 54 -6.31 21.76 -21.50
N PHE A 55 -6.08 22.98 -21.02
CA PHE A 55 -5.21 23.96 -21.68
C PHE A 55 -4.21 24.54 -20.67
N PRO A 56 -2.89 24.44 -20.92
CA PRO A 56 -2.26 23.67 -22.00
C PRO A 56 -2.49 22.16 -21.86
N LYS A 57 -2.53 21.46 -23.00
CA LYS A 57 -2.78 20.01 -23.06
C LYS A 57 -1.62 19.23 -22.42
N PRO A 58 -1.88 18.38 -21.39
CA PRO A 58 -0.86 17.53 -20.82
C PRO A 58 -0.50 16.37 -21.76
N LYS A 59 0.69 15.78 -21.56
CA LYS A 59 1.17 14.66 -22.38
C LYS A 59 0.48 13.32 -22.04
N VAL A 60 -0.15 13.21 -20.87
CA VAL A 60 -0.71 11.96 -20.34
C VAL A 60 -2.15 12.15 -19.88
N LYS A 61 -2.92 11.07 -19.89
CA LYS A 61 -4.27 11.03 -19.34
C LYS A 61 -4.24 11.27 -17.83
N SER A 62 -5.31 11.87 -17.31
CA SER A 62 -5.54 12.02 -15.88
C SER A 62 -6.70 11.12 -15.42
N THR A 63 -6.75 10.83 -14.14
CA THR A 63 -7.82 10.03 -13.52
C THR A 63 -8.24 10.70 -12.22
N LEU A 64 -9.54 10.87 -12.01
CA LEU A 64 -10.10 11.28 -10.73
C LEU A 64 -10.31 10.04 -9.84
N LEU A 65 -9.82 10.13 -8.62
CA LEU A 65 -10.03 9.13 -7.58
C LEU A 65 -10.77 9.75 -6.39
N SER A 66 -11.71 8.99 -5.86
CA SER A 66 -12.38 9.24 -4.58
C SER A 66 -11.70 8.48 -3.47
N PHE A 67 -11.48 9.14 -2.33
CA PHE A 67 -10.88 8.59 -1.12
C PHE A 67 -11.86 8.78 0.04
N VAL A 68 -12.50 7.70 0.47
CA VAL A 68 -13.41 7.69 1.62
C VAL A 68 -12.68 7.09 2.82
N PRO A 69 -12.57 7.82 3.96
CA PRO A 69 -11.91 7.29 5.15
C PRO A 69 -12.56 5.99 5.62
N LYS A 70 -11.75 4.99 5.95
CA LYS A 70 -12.23 3.74 6.55
C LYS A 70 -12.66 4.00 7.99
N LYS A 71 -13.76 3.39 8.42
CA LYS A 71 -14.23 3.45 9.81
C LYS A 71 -13.34 2.58 10.72
N ASP A 72 -13.04 1.37 10.25
CA ASP A 72 -12.22 0.40 10.98
C ASP A 72 -10.81 0.38 10.38
N LEU A 73 -9.90 1.08 11.05
CA LEU A 73 -8.49 1.15 10.66
C LEU A 73 -7.71 0.08 11.39
N PHE A 74 -6.80 -0.57 10.67
CA PHE A 74 -5.74 -1.34 11.30
C PHE A 74 -4.82 -0.37 12.06
N LYS A 75 -4.81 -0.47 13.39
CA LYS A 75 -4.09 0.48 14.25
C LYS A 75 -2.62 0.11 14.36
N PHE A 76 -1.76 1.05 14.00
CA PHE A 76 -0.31 0.99 14.23
C PHE A 76 0.09 1.96 15.34
N ASN A 77 1.09 1.59 16.12
CA ASN A 77 1.70 2.48 17.12
C ASN A 77 2.45 3.61 16.41
N ASN A 78 3.18 3.26 15.34
CA ASN A 78 3.82 4.21 14.44
C ASN A 78 3.59 3.82 12.98
N VAL A 79 3.03 4.73 12.19
CA VAL A 79 2.77 4.54 10.74
C VAL A 79 4.05 4.34 9.94
N GLU A 80 5.16 4.93 10.38
CA GLU A 80 6.47 4.76 9.74
C GLU A 80 6.90 3.29 9.68
N ASN A 81 6.41 2.46 10.61
CA ASN A 81 6.66 1.02 10.58
C ASN A 81 6.04 0.33 9.36
N LEU A 82 4.82 0.74 8.95
CA LEU A 82 4.22 0.24 7.72
C LEU A 82 5.02 0.67 6.48
N GLU A 83 5.50 1.91 6.46
CA GLU A 83 6.37 2.40 5.38
C GLU A 83 7.69 1.64 5.33
N TYR A 84 8.30 1.39 6.49
CA TYR A 84 9.55 0.64 6.60
C TYR A 84 9.37 -0.81 6.14
N VAL A 85 8.38 -1.52 6.67
CA VAL A 85 8.08 -2.91 6.29
C VAL A 85 7.86 -3.03 4.79
N THR A 86 6.95 -2.21 4.24
CA THR A 86 6.68 -2.26 2.79
C THR A 86 7.91 -1.91 1.96
N ARG A 87 8.77 -0.99 2.41
CA ARG A 87 10.05 -0.66 1.76
C ARG A 87 10.99 -1.86 1.70
N ILE A 88 11.18 -2.58 2.81
CA ILE A 88 12.05 -3.77 2.87
C ILE A 88 11.58 -4.84 1.88
N PHE A 89 10.28 -5.08 1.80
CA PHE A 89 9.73 -6.07 0.87
C PHE A 89 9.87 -5.65 -0.59
N PHE A 90 9.53 -4.42 -0.94
CA PHE A 90 9.49 -3.98 -2.34
C PHE A 90 10.84 -3.50 -2.90
N ASN A 91 11.86 -3.27 -2.07
CA ASN A 91 13.23 -3.08 -2.55
C ASN A 91 13.74 -4.29 -3.35
N GLN A 92 13.17 -5.46 -3.09
CA GLN A 92 13.50 -6.71 -3.80
C GLN A 92 12.24 -7.39 -4.35
N LYS A 93 11.38 -6.62 -5.01
CA LYS A 93 10.06 -7.05 -5.52
C LYS A 93 10.06 -8.41 -6.25
N ARG A 94 11.15 -8.74 -6.96
CA ARG A 94 11.29 -9.99 -7.74
C ARG A 94 11.81 -11.18 -6.92
N LYS A 95 12.25 -10.98 -5.68
CA LYS A 95 12.75 -12.04 -4.80
C LYS A 95 11.64 -12.58 -3.91
N LYS A 96 11.84 -13.82 -3.38
CA LYS A 96 10.95 -14.46 -2.42
C LYS A 96 10.90 -13.69 -1.10
N ILE A 97 9.77 -13.74 -0.40
CA ILE A 97 9.55 -13.00 0.87
C ILE A 97 10.40 -13.51 2.04
N LYS A 98 11.00 -14.68 1.94
CA LYS A 98 11.91 -15.24 2.97
C LYS A 98 13.00 -14.23 3.37
N LYS A 99 13.62 -13.55 2.39
CA LYS A 99 14.71 -12.60 2.66
C LYS A 99 14.24 -11.36 3.43
N PRO A 100 13.22 -10.61 2.99
CA PRO A 100 12.70 -9.48 3.76
C PRO A 100 12.18 -9.86 5.14
N LEU A 101 11.53 -11.02 5.31
CA LEU A 101 11.12 -11.51 6.62
C LEU A 101 12.32 -11.77 7.55
N ASN A 102 13.39 -12.39 7.04
CA ASN A 102 14.61 -12.58 7.83
C ASN A 102 15.28 -11.26 8.23
N ILE A 103 15.18 -10.20 7.41
CA ILE A 103 15.70 -8.88 7.77
C ILE A 103 14.88 -8.28 8.93
N LEU A 104 13.54 -8.34 8.84
CA LEU A 104 12.65 -7.77 9.85
C LEU A 104 12.69 -8.54 11.17
N PHE A 105 12.77 -9.88 11.12
CA PHE A 105 12.63 -10.79 12.27
C PHE A 105 13.91 -11.57 12.55
N SER A 106 15.09 -10.98 12.29
CA SER A 106 16.39 -11.64 12.46
C SER A 106 16.61 -12.21 13.86
N LYS A 107 16.08 -11.54 14.88
CA LYS A 107 16.22 -11.92 16.30
C LYS A 107 15.14 -12.90 16.77
N GLU A 108 13.99 -12.96 16.09
CA GLU A 108 12.78 -13.68 16.51
C GLU A 108 12.22 -14.55 15.38
N LYS A 109 12.97 -15.57 14.97
CA LYS A 109 12.56 -16.46 13.86
C LYS A 109 11.21 -17.15 14.08
N ASN A 110 10.80 -17.34 15.33
CA ASN A 110 9.50 -17.93 15.67
C ASN A 110 8.32 -17.10 15.16
N LEU A 111 8.49 -15.76 15.03
CA LEU A 111 7.45 -14.89 14.47
C LEU A 111 7.19 -15.16 12.99
N ILE A 112 8.22 -15.57 12.24
CA ILE A 112 8.05 -15.95 10.82
C ILE A 112 7.13 -17.19 10.74
N ASN A 113 7.32 -18.16 11.62
CA ASN A 113 6.46 -19.35 11.67
C ASN A 113 5.03 -19.00 12.11
N LYS A 114 4.89 -18.08 13.09
CA LYS A 114 3.59 -17.59 13.57
C LYS A 114 2.77 -16.92 12.46
N LEU A 115 3.43 -16.22 11.54
CA LEU A 115 2.75 -15.59 10.40
C LEU A 115 2.16 -16.61 9.41
N ASN A 116 2.58 -17.87 9.47
CA ASN A 116 2.12 -18.98 8.63
C ASN A 116 2.05 -18.62 7.13
N LEU A 117 3.12 -17.99 6.62
CA LEU A 117 3.20 -17.52 5.24
C LEU A 117 3.97 -18.52 4.38
N ASN A 118 3.51 -18.71 3.14
CA ASN A 118 4.31 -19.40 2.14
C ASN A 118 5.51 -18.52 1.74
N LEU A 119 6.71 -18.91 2.20
CA LEU A 119 7.95 -18.14 2.03
C LEU A 119 8.43 -18.09 0.57
N ASP A 120 7.87 -18.90 -0.30
CA ASP A 120 8.20 -18.91 -1.74
C ASP A 120 7.45 -17.85 -2.53
N LEU A 121 6.44 -17.22 -1.95
CA LEU A 121 5.74 -16.08 -2.54
C LEU A 121 6.68 -14.88 -2.76
N ARG A 122 6.27 -14.01 -3.67
CA ARG A 122 6.89 -12.70 -3.86
C ARG A 122 6.07 -11.61 -3.14
N PRO A 123 6.66 -10.45 -2.81
CA PRO A 123 5.93 -9.35 -2.16
C PRO A 123 4.62 -8.96 -2.87
N GLN A 124 4.60 -9.01 -4.19
CA GLN A 124 3.40 -8.68 -4.96
C GLN A 124 2.24 -9.67 -4.81
N ASN A 125 2.50 -10.88 -4.30
CA ASN A 125 1.48 -11.91 -4.08
C ASN A 125 0.87 -11.86 -2.67
N LEU A 126 1.34 -10.95 -1.82
CA LEU A 126 0.80 -10.76 -0.48
C LEU A 126 -0.34 -9.73 -0.50
N SER A 127 -1.43 -10.02 0.20
CA SER A 127 -2.52 -9.08 0.38
C SER A 127 -2.11 -7.86 1.22
N LYS A 128 -2.85 -6.78 1.13
CA LYS A 128 -2.65 -5.57 1.95
C LYS A 128 -2.75 -5.89 3.43
N GLU A 129 -3.71 -6.73 3.81
CA GLU A 129 -3.95 -7.21 5.17
C GLU A 129 -2.77 -8.01 5.71
N THR A 130 -2.11 -8.79 4.86
CA THR A 130 -0.89 -9.53 5.25
C THR A 130 0.24 -8.56 5.60
N PHE A 131 0.42 -7.48 4.84
CA PHE A 131 1.41 -6.44 5.21
C PHE A 131 1.06 -5.76 6.53
N PHE A 132 -0.22 -5.52 6.81
CA PHE A 132 -0.64 -4.94 8.09
C PHE A 132 -0.33 -5.87 9.27
N LYS A 133 -0.59 -7.17 9.12
CA LYS A 133 -0.24 -8.19 10.13
C LYS A 133 1.27 -8.27 10.35
N ILE A 134 2.07 -8.32 9.29
CA ILE A 134 3.54 -8.31 9.37
C ILE A 134 4.02 -7.06 10.10
N THR A 135 3.46 -5.89 9.78
CA THR A 135 3.82 -4.64 10.46
C THR A 135 3.48 -4.67 11.93
N LYS A 136 2.33 -5.24 12.30
CA LYS A 136 1.94 -5.35 13.70
C LYS A 136 2.87 -6.24 14.50
N GLU A 137 3.28 -7.38 13.95
CA GLU A 137 4.26 -8.24 14.59
C GLU A 137 5.65 -7.55 14.67
N TYR A 138 6.02 -6.76 13.66
CA TYR A 138 7.25 -5.96 13.71
C TYR A 138 7.21 -4.91 14.83
N GLU A 139 6.07 -4.24 15.03
CA GLU A 139 5.90 -3.27 16.12
C GLU A 139 6.06 -3.88 17.53
N ASN A 140 5.80 -5.16 17.68
CA ASN A 140 5.98 -5.86 18.96
C ASN A 140 7.47 -6.11 19.28
N LEU A 141 8.38 -5.88 18.33
CA LEU A 141 9.83 -6.09 18.47
C LEU A 141 10.61 -4.79 18.69
N VAL A 142 10.02 -3.66 18.34
CA VAL A 142 10.64 -2.33 18.39
C VAL A 142 9.83 -1.40 19.27
#